data_c43c697d6281b640e60a2b5b5eaa7651
#
_entry.id   c43c697d6281b640e60a2b5b5eaa7651
#
_cell.length_a   1.000
_cell.length_b   1.000
_cell.length_c   1.000
_cell.angle_alpha   90.00
_cell.angle_beta   90.00
_cell.angle_gamma   90.00
#
_symmetry.space_group_name_H-M   'P 1'
#
loop_
_entity.id
_entity.type
_entity.pdbx_description
1 polymer ?
#
loop_
_entity_poly.entity_id
_entity_poly.type
_entity_poly.pdbx_seq_one_letter_code
_entity_poly.pdbx_strand_id
1 'polypeptide(L)'
;MKTNIETAQGWVAGESAATDPAMRVFRGLPYAQPPLGDLRWKPPQPVEPWTDLHAADAFSLPCWQTHSEDAFVWSRGVFERSEDCLYLNVWSPEDADHLPVMVWFHGGAHTGGWGHNLLFDGTNLAGLGVVLV
;
A
#
# COMPACT_ATOMS: atom_id res chain seq x y z
N MET A 1 -3.33 -4.17 17.60
CA MET A 1 -4.46 -3.30 18.02
C MET A 1 -5.00 -2.64 16.76
N LYS A 2 -6.33 -2.46 16.60
CA LYS A 2 -6.88 -1.73 15.46
C LYS A 2 -6.71 -0.23 15.70
N THR A 3 -6.27 0.49 14.69
CA THR A 3 -6.06 1.95 14.74
C THR A 3 -6.91 2.61 13.66
N ASN A 4 -7.81 3.49 14.06
CA ASN A 4 -8.65 4.22 13.12
C ASN A 4 -8.12 5.65 12.97
N ILE A 5 -8.02 6.10 11.72
CA ILE A 5 -7.70 7.48 11.38
C ILE A 5 -8.74 8.04 10.39
N GLU A 6 -8.93 9.33 10.43
CA GLU A 6 -9.76 10.03 9.45
C GLU A 6 -8.88 10.57 8.33
N THR A 7 -9.31 10.35 7.12
CA THR A 7 -8.68 10.86 5.90
C THR A 7 -9.64 11.77 5.15
N ALA A 8 -9.17 12.43 4.10
CA ALA A 8 -10.04 13.23 3.25
C ALA A 8 -11.15 12.42 2.55
N GLN A 9 -10.97 11.10 2.40
CA GLN A 9 -11.92 10.19 1.77
C GLN A 9 -12.87 9.51 2.76
N GLY A 10 -12.53 9.51 4.05
CA GLY A 10 -13.31 8.85 5.11
C GLY A 10 -12.44 8.14 6.14
N TRP A 11 -13.07 7.40 7.04
CA TRP A 11 -12.39 6.68 8.11
C TRP A 11 -11.70 5.41 7.60
N VAL A 12 -10.48 5.16 8.11
CA VAL A 12 -9.65 4.01 7.75
C VAL A 12 -9.24 3.27 9.02
N ALA A 13 -9.35 1.94 9.01
CA ALA A 13 -8.88 1.05 10.06
C ALA A 13 -7.61 0.33 9.63
N GLY A 14 -6.48 0.67 10.25
CA GLY A 14 -5.22 -0.05 10.13
C GLY A 14 -4.96 -0.96 11.32
N GLU A 15 -3.74 -1.46 11.40
CA GLU A 15 -3.26 -2.34 12.47
C GLU A 15 -1.95 -1.84 13.05
N SER A 16 -1.56 -2.37 14.23
CA SER A 16 -0.17 -2.24 14.69
C SER A 16 0.72 -3.18 13.88
N ALA A 17 1.95 -2.76 13.60
CA ALA A 17 2.93 -3.63 12.97
C ALA A 17 3.23 -4.86 13.84
N ALA A 18 3.46 -6.01 13.20
CA ALA A 18 3.69 -7.27 13.90
C ALA A 18 4.99 -7.26 14.74
N THR A 19 5.98 -6.53 14.27
CA THR A 19 7.32 -6.45 14.90
C THR A 19 7.50 -5.27 15.84
N ASP A 20 6.62 -4.25 15.73
CA ASP A 20 6.67 -3.07 16.57
C ASP A 20 5.24 -2.53 16.80
N PRO A 21 4.67 -2.73 18.00
CA PRO A 21 3.30 -2.27 18.29
C PRO A 21 3.14 -0.74 18.36
N ALA A 22 4.23 0.03 18.48
CA ALA A 22 4.21 1.49 18.40
C ALA A 22 4.13 1.99 16.95
N MET A 23 4.12 1.09 15.99
CA MET A 23 4.02 1.40 14.57
C MET A 23 2.63 1.04 14.02
N ARG A 24 1.99 1.96 13.34
CA ARG A 24 0.72 1.75 12.62
C ARG A 24 1.00 1.35 11.18
N VAL A 25 0.24 0.40 10.67
CA VAL A 25 0.31 -0.04 9.27
C VAL A 25 -1.07 0.01 8.65
N PHE A 26 -1.15 0.63 7.50
CA PHE A 26 -2.35 0.67 6.66
C PHE A 26 -1.99 0.05 5.30
N ARG A 27 -2.69 -1.00 4.91
CA ARG A 27 -2.42 -1.76 3.70
C ARG A 27 -3.57 -1.65 2.72
N GLY A 28 -3.27 -1.55 1.44
CA GLY A 28 -4.28 -1.56 0.40
C GLY A 28 -5.17 -0.33 0.38
N LEU A 29 -4.60 0.85 0.64
CA LEU A 29 -5.33 2.11 0.53
C LEU A 29 -5.43 2.53 -0.94
N PRO A 30 -6.63 2.72 -1.51
CA PRO A 30 -6.77 3.19 -2.88
C PRO A 30 -6.29 4.65 -2.99
N TYR A 31 -5.48 4.97 -3.98
CA TYR A 31 -5.09 6.34 -4.30
C TYR A 31 -5.76 6.89 -5.56
N ALA A 32 -6.42 6.03 -6.31
CA ALA A 32 -7.24 6.38 -7.47
C ALA A 32 -8.38 5.38 -7.63
N GLN A 33 -9.40 5.74 -8.43
CA GLN A 33 -10.44 4.79 -8.82
C GLN A 33 -9.83 3.61 -9.58
N PRO A 34 -10.40 2.39 -9.44
CA PRO A 34 -9.96 1.23 -10.21
C PRO A 34 -9.95 1.54 -11.71
N PRO A 35 -8.84 1.30 -12.43
CA PRO A 35 -8.70 1.59 -13.86
C PRO A 35 -9.38 0.52 -14.72
N LEU A 36 -10.66 0.29 -14.48
CA LEU A 36 -11.46 -0.75 -15.12
C LEU A 36 -12.42 -0.16 -16.16
N GLY A 37 -12.87 -0.98 -17.10
CA GLY A 37 -13.87 -0.59 -18.10
C GLY A 37 -13.45 0.66 -18.85
N ASP A 38 -14.27 1.70 -18.77
CA ASP A 38 -14.03 2.98 -19.47
C ASP A 38 -12.86 3.79 -18.91
N LEU A 39 -12.39 3.46 -17.70
CA LEU A 39 -11.22 4.09 -17.09
C LEU A 39 -9.89 3.42 -17.46
N ARG A 40 -9.93 2.27 -18.12
CA ARG A 40 -8.74 1.56 -18.59
C ARG A 40 -7.97 2.43 -19.58
N TRP A 41 -6.65 2.58 -19.34
CA TRP A 41 -5.77 3.44 -20.15
C TRP A 41 -6.15 4.94 -20.15
N LYS A 42 -6.95 5.36 -19.18
CA LYS A 42 -7.27 6.78 -18.95
C LYS A 42 -6.41 7.35 -17.82
N PRO A 43 -6.28 8.67 -17.74
CA PRO A 43 -5.69 9.30 -16.55
C PRO A 43 -6.43 8.87 -15.28
N PRO A 44 -5.71 8.67 -14.17
CA PRO A 44 -6.32 8.24 -12.91
C PRO A 44 -7.37 9.25 -12.45
N GLN A 45 -8.48 8.75 -11.92
CA GLN A 45 -9.55 9.55 -11.35
C GLN A 45 -9.44 9.55 -9.82
N PRO A 46 -9.83 10.64 -9.14
CA PRO A 46 -9.87 10.68 -7.69
C PRO A 46 -10.70 9.54 -7.10
N VAL A 47 -10.29 9.05 -5.94
CA VAL A 47 -11.05 8.06 -5.19
C VAL A 47 -12.36 8.69 -4.71
N GLU A 48 -13.47 7.95 -4.83
CA GLU A 48 -14.75 8.36 -4.26
C GLU A 48 -14.69 8.26 -2.74
N PRO A 49 -15.19 9.27 -2.01
CA PRO A 49 -15.29 9.19 -0.56
C PRO A 49 -16.19 8.04 -0.11
N TRP A 50 -15.82 7.42 1.00
CA TRP A 50 -16.61 6.35 1.63
C TRP A 50 -17.18 6.81 2.98
N THR A 51 -18.34 6.26 3.33
CA THR A 51 -19.06 6.57 4.59
C THR A 51 -18.76 5.56 5.69
N ASP A 52 -18.47 4.32 5.31
CA ASP A 52 -18.18 3.23 6.25
C ASP A 52 -16.69 3.22 6.59
N LEU A 53 -16.35 2.53 7.68
CA LEU A 53 -14.96 2.33 8.06
C LEU A 53 -14.25 1.43 7.03
N HIS A 54 -13.32 2.00 6.26
CA HIS A 54 -12.52 1.26 5.28
C HIS A 54 -11.45 0.42 5.99
N ALA A 55 -11.49 -0.90 5.80
CA ALA A 55 -10.47 -1.80 6.32
C ALA A 55 -9.18 -1.69 5.48
N ALA A 56 -8.07 -1.35 6.14
CA ALA A 56 -6.75 -1.26 5.55
C ALA A 56 -5.79 -2.27 6.22
N ASP A 57 -6.22 -3.52 6.32
CA ASP A 57 -5.55 -4.62 7.02
C ASP A 57 -4.94 -5.66 6.08
N ALA A 58 -5.19 -5.56 4.77
CA ALA A 58 -4.68 -6.48 3.75
C ALA A 58 -4.04 -5.73 2.57
N PHE A 59 -2.96 -6.30 2.03
CA PHE A 59 -2.38 -5.81 0.79
C PHE A 59 -3.32 -6.08 -0.39
N SER A 60 -3.43 -5.13 -1.31
CA SER A 60 -4.14 -5.33 -2.57
C SER A 60 -3.29 -6.09 -3.58
N LEU A 61 -3.95 -6.55 -4.65
CA LEU A 61 -3.29 -7.30 -5.71
C LEU A 61 -2.37 -6.40 -6.55
N PRO A 62 -1.23 -6.91 -7.01
CA PRO A 62 -0.36 -6.21 -7.94
C PRO A 62 -0.98 -6.16 -9.34
N CYS A 63 -0.50 -5.23 -10.15
CA CYS A 63 -0.91 -5.11 -11.54
C CYS A 63 -0.52 -6.36 -12.37
N TRP A 64 -1.17 -6.52 -13.53
CA TRP A 64 -0.81 -7.54 -14.51
C TRP A 64 0.64 -7.39 -14.95
N GLN A 65 1.40 -8.47 -14.83
CA GLN A 65 2.81 -8.56 -15.15
C GLN A 65 3.19 -10.01 -15.47
N THR A 66 4.30 -10.22 -16.15
CA THR A 66 4.79 -11.56 -16.43
C THR A 66 5.28 -12.22 -15.15
N HIS A 67 5.06 -13.53 -15.01
CA HIS A 67 5.75 -14.32 -14.00
C HIS A 67 7.20 -14.54 -14.43
N SER A 68 8.11 -14.36 -13.47
CA SER A 68 9.44 -14.95 -13.56
C SER A 68 9.45 -16.23 -12.71
N GLU A 69 9.81 -17.34 -13.31
CA GLU A 69 10.08 -18.59 -12.59
C GLU A 69 11.46 -18.56 -11.91
N ASP A 70 12.24 -17.51 -12.18
CA ASP A 70 13.55 -17.32 -11.59
C ASP A 70 13.45 -17.22 -10.07
N ALA A 71 14.28 -17.98 -9.37
CA ALA A 71 14.39 -17.97 -7.92
C ALA A 71 15.02 -16.67 -7.37
N PHE A 72 14.99 -15.59 -8.16
CA PHE A 72 15.51 -14.30 -7.75
C PHE A 72 14.65 -13.70 -6.64
N VAL A 73 15.29 -13.14 -5.63
CA VAL A 73 14.64 -12.68 -4.42
C VAL A 73 13.49 -11.67 -4.65
N TRP A 74 13.58 -10.88 -5.71
CA TRP A 74 12.59 -9.86 -6.09
C TRP A 74 11.38 -10.40 -6.86
N SER A 75 11.44 -11.64 -7.35
CA SER A 75 10.41 -12.25 -8.19
C SER A 75 9.81 -13.52 -7.58
N ARG A 76 10.07 -13.77 -6.29
CA ARG A 76 9.57 -14.96 -5.62
C ARG A 76 8.07 -14.85 -5.36
N GLY A 77 7.35 -15.81 -5.88
CA GLY A 77 5.96 -16.09 -5.56
C GLY A 77 5.06 -16.14 -6.78
N VAL A 78 4.13 -17.06 -6.74
CA VAL A 78 2.93 -17.04 -7.59
C VAL A 78 1.88 -16.25 -6.81
N PHE A 79 1.42 -15.16 -7.36
CA PHE A 79 0.39 -14.32 -6.75
C PHE A 79 -0.67 -13.99 -7.79
N GLU A 80 -1.87 -13.76 -7.32
CA GLU A 80 -2.94 -13.22 -8.13
C GLU A 80 -2.60 -11.79 -8.55
N ARG A 81 -3.14 -11.37 -9.68
CA ARG A 81 -2.93 -10.05 -10.28
C ARG A 81 -4.27 -9.45 -10.69
N SER A 82 -4.37 -8.15 -10.68
CA SER A 82 -5.60 -7.46 -11.04
C SER A 82 -5.30 -6.21 -11.87
N GLU A 83 -6.26 -5.77 -12.66
CA GLU A 83 -6.25 -4.42 -13.21
C GLU A 83 -6.64 -3.39 -12.13
N ASP A 84 -7.42 -3.81 -11.12
CA ASP A 84 -7.66 -3.04 -9.90
C ASP A 84 -6.43 -3.16 -8.99
N CYS A 85 -5.47 -2.26 -9.17
CA CYS A 85 -4.14 -2.31 -8.57
C CYS A 85 -3.59 -0.95 -8.11
N LEU A 86 -4.42 0.11 -8.12
CA LEU A 86 -3.98 1.46 -7.77
C LEU A 86 -4.10 1.71 -6.25
N TYR A 87 -3.23 1.03 -5.50
CA TYR A 87 -3.22 1.02 -4.05
C TYR A 87 -1.83 1.32 -3.51
N LEU A 88 -1.79 1.90 -2.32
CA LEU A 88 -0.57 2.16 -1.57
C LEU A 88 -0.66 1.57 -0.16
N ASN A 89 0.48 1.52 0.52
CA ASN A 89 0.57 1.09 1.91
C ASN A 89 1.25 2.19 2.72
N VAL A 90 0.91 2.32 4.00
CA VAL A 90 1.47 3.35 4.87
C VAL A 90 1.97 2.72 6.16
N TRP A 91 3.19 3.09 6.55
CA TRP A 91 3.74 2.84 7.88
C TRP A 91 3.96 4.17 8.57
N SER A 92 3.50 4.29 9.80
CA SER A 92 3.59 5.53 10.57
C SER A 92 3.81 5.23 12.05
N PRO A 93 4.68 5.97 12.75
CA PRO A 93 4.68 5.96 14.21
C PRO A 93 3.28 6.26 14.77
N GLU A 94 2.94 5.67 15.91
CA GLU A 94 1.63 5.85 16.54
C GLU A 94 1.39 7.31 16.96
N ASP A 95 2.43 7.98 17.38
CA ASP A 95 2.46 9.39 17.83
C ASP A 95 2.86 10.36 16.72
N ALA A 96 2.78 9.94 15.44
CA ALA A 96 3.17 10.79 14.33
C ALA A 96 2.38 12.10 14.30
N ASP A 97 3.09 13.21 14.40
CA ASP A 97 2.57 14.55 14.29
C ASP A 97 3.51 15.38 13.39
N HIS A 98 3.01 15.83 12.23
CA HIS A 98 3.76 16.61 11.26
C HIS A 98 5.12 16.01 10.81
N LEU A 99 5.24 14.68 10.81
CA LEU A 99 6.44 13.99 10.36
C LEU A 99 6.64 14.14 8.85
N PRO A 100 7.89 14.12 8.37
CA PRO A 100 8.16 14.07 6.94
C PRO A 100 7.60 12.79 6.33
N VAL A 101 7.12 12.89 5.09
CA VAL A 101 6.61 11.75 4.31
C VAL A 101 7.67 11.31 3.31
N MET A 102 8.01 10.02 3.34
CA MET A 102 8.87 9.38 2.37
C MET A 102 8.04 8.47 1.48
N VAL A 103 8.05 8.73 0.17
CA VAL A 103 7.34 7.90 -0.80
C VAL A 103 8.33 6.94 -1.45
N TRP A 104 8.05 5.65 -1.36
CA TRP A 104 8.83 4.57 -1.95
C TRP A 104 8.16 4.04 -3.22
N PHE A 105 8.92 3.98 -4.30
CA PHE A 105 8.51 3.32 -5.53
C PHE A 105 9.36 2.05 -5.71
N HIS A 106 8.71 0.89 -5.76
CA HIS A 106 9.40 -0.38 -5.97
C HIS A 106 10.10 -0.44 -7.34
N GLY A 107 11.18 -1.20 -7.42
CA GLY A 107 11.85 -1.50 -8.68
C GLY A 107 11.06 -2.45 -9.58
N GLY A 108 11.62 -2.75 -10.76
CA GLY A 108 11.02 -3.72 -11.71
C GLY A 108 11.02 -3.25 -13.15
N ALA A 109 11.78 -2.17 -13.47
CA ALA A 109 11.98 -1.65 -14.82
C ALA A 109 10.67 -1.38 -15.58
N HIS A 110 9.60 -1.00 -14.88
CA HIS A 110 8.24 -0.82 -15.41
C HIS A 110 7.62 -2.08 -16.05
N THR A 111 8.19 -3.25 -15.81
CA THR A 111 7.70 -4.53 -16.35
C THR A 111 7.17 -5.47 -15.28
N GLY A 112 7.46 -5.20 -14.02
CA GLY A 112 7.03 -6.02 -12.89
C GLY A 112 7.36 -5.38 -11.55
N GLY A 113 7.05 -6.11 -10.48
CA GLY A 113 7.24 -5.67 -9.10
C GLY A 113 5.92 -5.37 -8.40
N TRP A 114 5.99 -5.22 -7.08
CA TRP A 114 4.83 -4.93 -6.23
C TRP A 114 5.27 -4.35 -4.88
N GLY A 115 4.45 -3.51 -4.28
CA GLY A 115 4.75 -2.81 -3.03
C GLY A 115 4.65 -3.65 -1.76
N HIS A 116 4.11 -4.86 -1.83
CA HIS A 116 3.92 -5.75 -0.67
C HIS A 116 4.93 -6.91 -0.61
N ASN A 117 6.08 -6.79 -1.26
CA ASN A 117 7.17 -7.73 -1.07
C ASN A 117 7.66 -7.65 0.39
N LEU A 118 7.91 -8.80 1.01
CA LEU A 118 8.39 -8.87 2.41
C LEU A 118 9.67 -8.06 2.68
N LEU A 119 10.47 -7.82 1.64
CA LEU A 119 11.67 -6.99 1.72
C LEU A 119 11.37 -5.49 1.85
N PHE A 120 10.14 -5.08 1.61
CA PHE A 120 9.69 -3.68 1.62
C PHE A 120 8.84 -3.36 2.85
N ASP A 121 8.90 -4.18 3.91
CA ASP A 121 8.29 -3.82 5.18
C ASP A 121 8.88 -2.52 5.71
N GLY A 122 8.03 -1.51 5.86
CA GLY A 122 8.44 -0.15 6.19
C GLY A 122 8.63 0.12 7.67
N THR A 123 8.36 -0.85 8.54
CA THR A 123 8.34 -0.67 10.00
C THR A 123 9.63 -0.05 10.52
N ASN A 124 10.78 -0.60 10.14
CA ASN A 124 12.08 -0.12 10.62
C ASN A 124 12.41 1.28 10.10
N LEU A 125 12.07 1.58 8.85
CA LEU A 125 12.36 2.89 8.27
C LEU A 125 11.46 3.97 8.85
N ALA A 126 10.17 3.68 9.03
CA ALA A 126 9.23 4.58 9.67
C ALA A 126 9.62 4.86 11.13
N GLY A 127 10.21 3.89 11.83
CA GLY A 127 10.76 4.03 13.18
C GLY A 127 11.89 5.08 13.31
N LEU A 128 12.43 5.55 12.18
CA LEU A 128 13.40 6.66 12.17
C LEU A 128 12.74 8.06 12.18
N GLY A 129 11.43 8.14 12.36
CA GLY A 129 10.70 9.40 12.47
C GLY A 129 10.15 9.93 11.14
N VAL A 130 9.73 9.03 10.25
CA VAL A 130 9.08 9.38 8.99
C VAL A 130 7.76 8.63 8.84
N VAL A 131 6.84 9.17 8.05
CA VAL A 131 5.73 8.39 7.51
C VAL A 131 6.20 7.81 6.18
N LEU A 132 6.19 6.49 6.05
CA LEU A 132 6.58 5.80 4.82
C LEU A 132 5.33 5.40 4.03
N VAL A 133 5.33 5.69 2.74
CA VAL A 133 4.25 5.36 1.79
C VAL A 133 4.83 4.53 0.65
#